data_91307a101ddcbd5f9f9471e25f8c0ef7
#
_entry.id   91307a101ddcbd5f9f9471e25f8c0ef7
#
_cell.length_a   1.000
_cell.length_b   1.000
_cell.length_c   1.000
_cell.angle_alpha   90.00
_cell.angle_beta   90.00
_cell.angle_gamma   90.00
#
_symmetry.space_group_name_H-M   'P 1'
#
loop_
_entity.id
_entity.type
_entity.pdbx_description
1 polymer ?
#
loop_
_entity_poly.entity_id
_entity_poly.type
_entity_poly.pdbx_seq_one_letter_code
_entity_poly.pdbx_strand_id
1 'polypeptide(L)'
;MLTRRGAILMAAAACAAPTVRAQSAEPFRFALTPVFLDNDAAVISALRAALASAMGREIELVQRRTYQEITGALLDGSVDAAWTCGYPFVQHRAELSLLGVPVWRGAPLYQSYLIAAADDPATSLADLRGGAHAFSDPDSNSGYLVTASDLARMGEAPDRFFSRAIFTYGHRNVVRAVAGGLTRSGSVDGYVWEVLNSVEPGLTARTRIITRSEKLGFPPFVARRTRRNEAGIQACAAALQGFDRTDQGQAVLRLLYLDGVTAGEPLLFDGIAARMADLGGG
;
A
#
# COMPACT_ATOMS: atom_id res chain seq x y z
N MET A 1 -13.47 -3.87 95.25
CA MET A 1 -12.97 -2.79 94.40
C MET A 1 -12.48 -3.39 93.10
N LEU A 2 -13.27 -3.29 92.02
CA LEU A 2 -13.00 -3.85 90.71
C LEU A 2 -13.00 -2.71 89.70
N THR A 3 -11.86 -2.44 89.05
CA THR A 3 -11.71 -1.47 87.98
C THR A 3 -11.81 -2.18 86.62
N ARG A 4 -12.82 -1.81 85.84
CA ARG A 4 -12.99 -2.24 84.48
C ARG A 4 -12.15 -1.39 83.53
N ARG A 5 -11.20 -1.97 82.85
CA ARG A 5 -10.51 -1.35 81.68
C ARG A 5 -11.29 -1.64 80.43
N GLY A 6 -11.84 -0.62 79.80
CA GLY A 6 -12.47 -0.72 78.50
C GLY A 6 -11.39 -0.70 77.39
N ALA A 7 -11.43 -1.73 76.55
CA ALA A 7 -10.63 -1.78 75.31
C ALA A 7 -11.42 -1.14 74.17
N ILE A 8 -10.90 -0.08 73.56
CA ILE A 8 -11.43 0.55 72.37
C ILE A 8 -10.81 -0.15 71.17
N LEU A 9 -11.59 -0.92 70.41
CA LEU A 9 -11.19 -1.44 69.09
C LEU A 9 -11.40 -0.34 68.06
N MET A 10 -10.31 0.19 67.52
CA MET A 10 -10.35 0.99 66.26
C MET A 10 -10.42 0.04 65.07
N ALA A 11 -11.57 0.02 64.39
CA ALA A 11 -11.72 -0.62 63.09
C ALA A 11 -11.14 0.31 61.99
N ALA A 12 -10.02 -0.07 61.40
CA ALA A 12 -9.48 0.59 60.23
C ALA A 12 -10.27 0.15 58.98
N ALA A 13 -11.11 1.02 58.48
CA ALA A 13 -11.78 0.82 57.18
C ALA A 13 -10.75 1.03 56.06
N ALA A 14 -10.30 -0.04 55.42
CA ALA A 14 -9.49 0.02 54.24
C ALA A 14 -10.42 0.41 53.06
N CYS A 15 -10.31 1.67 52.60
CA CYS A 15 -10.91 2.10 51.34
C CYS A 15 -10.16 1.43 50.17
N ALA A 16 -10.71 0.35 49.64
CA ALA A 16 -10.29 -0.20 48.36
C ALA A 16 -10.72 0.76 47.27
N ALA A 17 -9.79 1.56 46.73
CA ALA A 17 -10.03 2.35 45.52
C ALA A 17 -10.31 1.36 44.35
N PRO A 18 -11.37 1.57 43.56
CA PRO A 18 -11.59 0.74 42.39
C PRO A 18 -10.43 0.97 41.41
N THR A 19 -9.64 -0.06 41.15
CA THR A 19 -8.71 -0.07 40.04
C THR A 19 -9.55 -0.06 38.75
N VAL A 20 -9.72 1.12 38.16
CA VAL A 20 -10.22 1.27 36.82
C VAL A 20 -9.21 0.57 35.92
N ARG A 21 -9.49 -0.67 35.58
CA ARG A 21 -8.76 -1.40 34.55
C ARG A 21 -9.03 -0.63 33.27
N ALA A 22 -8.04 0.13 32.79
CA ALA A 22 -8.11 0.77 31.48
C ALA A 22 -8.40 -0.35 30.48
N GLN A 23 -9.62 -0.36 29.96
CA GLN A 23 -10.01 -1.24 28.87
C GLN A 23 -9.06 -0.89 27.73
N SER A 24 -8.14 -1.80 27.38
CA SER A 24 -7.25 -1.59 26.25
C SER A 24 -8.11 -1.28 25.03
N ALA A 25 -8.00 -0.07 24.50
CA ALA A 25 -8.71 0.29 23.27
C ALA A 25 -8.37 -0.77 22.21
N GLU A 26 -9.36 -1.20 21.44
CA GLU A 26 -9.11 -2.14 20.33
C GLU A 26 -7.93 -1.67 19.47
N PRO A 27 -7.08 -2.58 18.98
CA PRO A 27 -5.95 -2.21 18.14
C PRO A 27 -6.43 -1.46 16.89
N PHE A 28 -5.64 -0.50 16.43
CA PHE A 28 -5.90 0.16 15.16
C PHE A 28 -5.47 -0.77 14.02
N ARG A 29 -6.39 -1.15 13.16
CA ARG A 29 -6.16 -2.07 12.05
C ARG A 29 -5.73 -1.31 10.82
N PHE A 30 -4.48 -1.50 10.44
CA PHE A 30 -3.88 -0.87 9.26
C PHE A 30 -3.58 -1.93 8.20
N ALA A 31 -4.21 -1.84 7.03
CA ALA A 31 -4.05 -2.81 5.97
C ALA A 31 -2.93 -2.44 4.99
N LEU A 32 -2.27 -3.45 4.46
CA LEU A 32 -1.20 -3.34 3.45
C LEU A 32 -1.58 -4.13 2.22
N THR A 33 -1.60 -3.47 1.04
CA THR A 33 -1.68 -4.17 -0.23
C THR A 33 -0.32 -4.81 -0.57
N PRO A 34 -0.29 -5.89 -1.38
CA PRO A 34 0.94 -6.56 -1.78
C PRO A 34 1.73 -5.77 -2.84
N VAL A 35 1.83 -4.43 -2.67
CA VAL A 35 2.59 -3.55 -3.57
C VAL A 35 4.08 -3.68 -3.32
N PHE A 36 4.44 -3.82 -2.03
CA PHE A 36 5.82 -3.86 -1.58
C PHE A 36 6.34 -5.28 -1.39
N LEU A 37 7.55 -5.34 -0.90
CA LEU A 37 8.20 -6.51 -0.33
C LEU A 37 7.33 -7.03 0.84
N ASP A 38 6.12 -7.43 0.49
CA ASP A 38 4.99 -7.82 1.33
C ASP A 38 5.34 -8.93 2.36
N ASN A 39 6.52 -9.51 2.23
CA ASN A 39 7.09 -10.48 3.15
C ASN A 39 8.38 -9.98 3.83
N ASP A 40 8.72 -8.68 3.73
CA ASP A 40 9.86 -8.14 4.45
C ASP A 40 9.48 -7.90 5.91
N ALA A 41 9.85 -8.84 6.77
CA ALA A 41 9.58 -8.77 8.21
C ALA A 41 10.15 -7.51 8.87
N ALA A 42 11.25 -6.96 8.35
CA ALA A 42 11.86 -5.74 8.86
C ALA A 42 10.98 -4.53 8.56
N VAL A 43 10.48 -4.40 7.34
CA VAL A 43 9.54 -3.32 6.95
C VAL A 43 8.25 -3.39 7.78
N ILE A 44 7.65 -4.57 7.88
CA ILE A 44 6.40 -4.79 8.65
C ILE A 44 6.60 -4.43 10.12
N SER A 45 7.71 -4.89 10.73
CA SER A 45 8.03 -4.60 12.13
C SER A 45 8.28 -3.12 12.37
N ALA A 46 9.08 -2.47 11.51
CA ALA A 46 9.39 -1.05 11.61
C ALA A 46 8.13 -0.18 11.44
N LEU A 47 7.29 -0.47 10.45
CA LEU A 47 6.05 0.27 10.20
C LEU A 47 5.09 0.16 11.39
N ARG A 48 4.91 -1.06 11.93
CA ARG A 48 4.09 -1.28 13.14
C ARG A 48 4.61 -0.47 14.31
N ALA A 49 5.91 -0.53 14.58
CA ALA A 49 6.53 0.19 15.69
C ALA A 49 6.41 1.70 15.53
N ALA A 50 6.65 2.25 14.34
CA ALA A 50 6.56 3.68 14.08
C ALA A 50 5.12 4.20 14.27
N LEU A 51 4.13 3.50 13.72
CA LEU A 51 2.72 3.85 13.88
C LEU A 51 2.28 3.72 15.35
N ALA A 52 2.63 2.62 16.04
CA ALA A 52 2.27 2.41 17.43
C ALA A 52 2.85 3.50 18.34
N SER A 53 4.11 3.86 18.14
CA SER A 53 4.77 4.92 18.88
C SER A 53 4.13 6.29 18.66
N ALA A 54 3.88 6.65 17.39
CA ALA A 54 3.31 7.94 17.03
C ALA A 54 1.83 8.09 17.43
N MET A 55 1.07 7.01 17.41
CA MET A 55 -0.37 7.01 17.75
C MET A 55 -0.65 6.71 19.23
N GLY A 56 0.34 6.23 19.98
CA GLY A 56 0.19 5.85 21.40
C GLY A 56 -0.79 4.69 21.62
N ARG A 57 -0.94 3.79 20.64
CA ARG A 57 -1.88 2.64 20.71
C ARG A 57 -1.34 1.44 19.94
N GLU A 58 -1.91 0.27 20.22
CA GLU A 58 -1.58 -0.96 19.51
C GLU A 58 -1.98 -0.88 18.03
N ILE A 59 -1.12 -1.39 17.14
CA ILE A 59 -1.36 -1.46 15.69
C ILE A 59 -1.38 -2.93 15.26
N GLU A 60 -2.49 -3.33 14.65
CA GLU A 60 -2.62 -4.59 13.92
C GLU A 60 -2.39 -4.33 12.43
N LEU A 61 -1.30 -4.88 11.86
CA LEU A 61 -1.09 -4.83 10.41
C LEU A 61 -1.82 -5.99 9.75
N VAL A 62 -2.73 -5.67 8.83
CA VAL A 62 -3.57 -6.62 8.10
C VAL A 62 -3.04 -6.77 6.67
N GLN A 63 -2.63 -7.98 6.31
CA GLN A 63 -2.19 -8.31 4.95
C GLN A 63 -3.22 -9.21 4.26
N ARG A 64 -3.43 -8.99 2.94
CA ARG A 64 -4.30 -9.81 2.09
C ARG A 64 -3.59 -10.09 0.77
N ARG A 65 -4.08 -11.08 0.02
CA ARG A 65 -3.47 -11.49 -1.25
C ARG A 65 -3.77 -10.55 -2.40
N THR A 66 -4.93 -9.90 -2.39
CA THR A 66 -5.43 -9.09 -3.49
C THR A 66 -5.78 -7.67 -3.05
N TYR A 67 -5.77 -6.75 -3.99
CA TYR A 67 -6.22 -5.38 -3.74
C TYR A 67 -7.71 -5.32 -3.45
N GLN A 68 -8.50 -6.20 -4.10
CA GLN A 68 -9.92 -6.30 -3.87
C GLN A 68 -10.25 -6.66 -2.41
N GLU A 69 -9.52 -7.61 -1.81
CA GLU A 69 -9.72 -7.99 -0.39
C GLU A 69 -9.42 -6.81 0.56
N ILE A 70 -8.37 -6.02 0.28
CA ILE A 70 -8.03 -4.83 1.09
C ILE A 70 -9.09 -3.74 0.91
N THR A 71 -9.52 -3.48 -0.33
CA THR A 71 -10.56 -2.50 -0.64
C THR A 71 -11.88 -2.89 0.03
N GLY A 72 -12.28 -4.16 -0.04
CA GLY A 72 -13.45 -4.69 0.66
C GLY A 72 -13.37 -4.46 2.17
N ALA A 73 -12.23 -4.80 2.80
CA ALA A 73 -12.01 -4.60 4.24
C ALA A 73 -12.04 -3.12 4.67
N LEU A 74 -11.60 -2.20 3.80
CA LEU A 74 -11.78 -0.76 4.02
C LEU A 74 -13.26 -0.36 3.98
N LEU A 75 -13.98 -0.80 2.95
CA LEU A 75 -15.37 -0.39 2.72
C LEU A 75 -16.33 -0.97 3.76
N ASP A 76 -16.13 -2.20 4.22
CA ASP A 76 -16.94 -2.83 5.27
C ASP A 76 -16.53 -2.39 6.68
N GLY A 77 -15.33 -1.79 6.85
CA GLY A 77 -14.82 -1.30 8.12
C GLY A 77 -14.10 -2.33 8.96
N SER A 78 -13.74 -3.48 8.40
CA SER A 78 -12.89 -4.48 9.04
C SER A 78 -11.48 -3.97 9.30
N VAL A 79 -11.06 -2.91 8.59
CA VAL A 79 -9.83 -2.17 8.83
C VAL A 79 -10.11 -0.67 8.94
N ASP A 80 -9.28 0.04 9.69
CA ASP A 80 -9.44 1.47 9.95
C ASP A 80 -8.83 2.33 8.83
N ALA A 81 -7.67 1.91 8.32
CA ALA A 81 -6.96 2.58 7.24
C ALA A 81 -6.16 1.55 6.43
N ALA A 82 -5.70 1.95 5.24
CA ALA A 82 -4.88 1.10 4.41
C ALA A 82 -3.87 1.90 3.58
N TRP A 83 -2.77 1.26 3.22
CA TRP A 83 -1.94 1.62 2.09
C TRP A 83 -2.46 0.87 0.87
N THR A 84 -3.08 1.56 -0.06
CA THR A 84 -3.75 0.97 -1.22
C THR A 84 -3.16 1.47 -2.54
N CYS A 85 -3.63 0.93 -3.68
CA CYS A 85 -3.27 1.42 -5.00
C CYS A 85 -4.12 2.63 -5.42
N GLY A 86 -3.59 3.46 -6.32
CA GLY A 86 -4.33 4.60 -6.86
C GLY A 86 -5.58 4.21 -7.65
N TYR A 87 -5.59 3.05 -8.31
CA TYR A 87 -6.76 2.61 -9.10
C TYR A 87 -7.98 2.32 -8.20
N PRO A 88 -7.94 1.44 -7.19
CA PRO A 88 -9.08 1.28 -6.28
C PRO A 88 -9.42 2.55 -5.49
N PHE A 89 -8.45 3.41 -5.17
CA PHE A 89 -8.77 4.72 -4.59
C PHE A 89 -9.64 5.57 -5.51
N VAL A 90 -9.36 5.62 -6.82
CA VAL A 90 -10.17 6.37 -7.79
C VAL A 90 -11.53 5.72 -7.99
N GLN A 91 -11.62 4.39 -8.07
CA GLN A 91 -12.89 3.66 -8.17
C GLN A 91 -13.83 3.99 -7.00
N HIS A 92 -13.28 4.14 -5.80
CA HIS A 92 -14.01 4.40 -4.56
C HIS A 92 -13.78 5.81 -4.01
N ARG A 93 -13.52 6.80 -4.90
CA ARG A 93 -13.23 8.19 -4.51
C ARG A 93 -14.34 8.83 -3.67
N ALA A 94 -15.59 8.40 -3.84
CA ALA A 94 -16.72 8.89 -3.06
C ALA A 94 -16.69 8.37 -1.60
N GLU A 95 -16.22 7.14 -1.38
CA GLU A 95 -16.23 6.44 -0.09
C GLU A 95 -14.93 6.62 0.70
N LEU A 96 -13.81 6.90 0.02
CA LEU A 96 -12.48 6.99 0.62
C LEU A 96 -11.99 8.43 0.73
N SER A 97 -11.10 8.68 1.68
CA SER A 97 -10.35 9.93 1.84
C SER A 97 -8.87 9.65 2.01
N LEU A 98 -8.04 10.56 1.48
CA LEU A 98 -6.59 10.52 1.62
C LEU A 98 -6.19 10.80 3.07
N LEU A 99 -5.22 10.04 3.58
CA LEU A 99 -4.49 10.27 4.82
C LEU A 99 -3.07 10.77 4.53
N GLY A 100 -2.53 10.41 3.38
CA GLY A 100 -1.23 10.83 2.90
C GLY A 100 -0.84 10.11 1.63
N VAL A 101 0.15 10.65 0.94
CA VAL A 101 0.74 10.06 -0.26
C VAL A 101 2.26 10.01 -0.05
N PRO A 102 2.90 8.83 -0.19
CA PRO A 102 4.34 8.73 -0.13
C PRO A 102 5.04 9.60 -1.17
N VAL A 103 6.19 10.12 -0.81
CA VAL A 103 7.08 10.90 -1.68
C VAL A 103 8.26 10.01 -2.06
N TRP A 104 8.50 9.88 -3.36
CA TRP A 104 9.60 9.12 -3.91
C TRP A 104 10.35 9.97 -4.94
N ARG A 105 11.69 10.08 -4.79
CA ARG A 105 12.53 10.91 -5.65
C ARG A 105 11.98 12.34 -5.78
N GLY A 106 11.60 12.92 -4.63
CA GLY A 106 11.16 14.30 -4.50
C GLY A 106 9.72 14.58 -4.94
N ALA A 107 8.93 13.59 -5.33
CA ALA A 107 7.54 13.78 -5.78
C ALA A 107 6.60 12.67 -5.27
N PRO A 108 5.30 12.98 -5.01
CA PRO A 108 4.28 11.99 -4.67
C PRO A 108 3.75 11.27 -5.93
N LEU A 109 4.67 10.92 -6.84
CA LEU A 109 4.38 10.39 -8.16
C LEU A 109 5.27 9.19 -8.47
N TYR A 110 4.78 8.28 -9.31
CA TYR A 110 5.51 7.13 -9.83
C TYR A 110 5.11 6.82 -11.27
N GLN A 111 5.64 5.77 -11.86
CA GLN A 111 5.35 5.35 -13.23
C GLN A 111 5.08 3.84 -13.27
N SER A 112 4.27 3.41 -14.22
CA SER A 112 4.23 2.01 -14.65
C SER A 112 5.39 1.73 -15.59
N TYR A 113 6.07 0.60 -15.39
CA TYR A 113 7.09 0.10 -16.32
C TYR A 113 6.55 -1.12 -17.05
N LEU A 114 6.66 -1.10 -18.38
CA LEU A 114 6.52 -2.28 -19.22
C LEU A 114 7.90 -2.90 -19.34
N ILE A 115 8.05 -4.14 -18.89
CA ILE A 115 9.33 -4.85 -18.90
C ILE A 115 9.27 -6.11 -19.79
N ALA A 116 10.41 -6.50 -20.33
CA ALA A 116 10.62 -7.77 -21.01
C ALA A 116 11.92 -8.44 -20.52
N ALA A 117 12.20 -9.65 -21.00
CA ALA A 117 13.52 -10.26 -20.79
C ALA A 117 14.64 -9.37 -21.30
N ALA A 118 15.84 -9.48 -20.69
CA ALA A 118 16.95 -8.58 -21.00
C ALA A 118 17.40 -8.64 -22.46
N ASP A 119 17.26 -9.80 -23.09
CA ASP A 119 17.64 -10.07 -24.49
C ASP A 119 16.46 -9.94 -25.48
N ASP A 120 15.24 -9.65 -25.01
CA ASP A 120 14.07 -9.48 -25.90
C ASP A 120 14.24 -8.21 -26.76
N PRO A 121 14.07 -8.26 -28.10
CA PRO A 121 14.28 -7.13 -28.99
C PRO A 121 13.15 -6.07 -28.97
N ALA A 122 12.01 -6.35 -28.29
CA ALA A 122 10.86 -5.45 -28.31
C ALA A 122 11.20 -4.04 -27.81
N THR A 123 10.73 -3.00 -28.49
CA THR A 123 10.94 -1.59 -28.14
C THR A 123 9.65 -0.86 -27.80
N SER A 124 8.50 -1.52 -28.01
CA SER A 124 7.18 -0.96 -27.79
C SER A 124 6.20 -2.05 -27.29
N LEU A 125 5.03 -1.61 -26.81
CA LEU A 125 3.93 -2.53 -26.47
C LEU A 125 3.49 -3.34 -27.71
N ALA A 126 3.47 -2.71 -28.89
CA ALA A 126 3.06 -3.38 -30.13
C ALA A 126 3.93 -4.61 -30.47
N ASP A 127 5.21 -4.57 -30.18
CA ASP A 127 6.17 -5.65 -30.44
C ASP A 127 5.92 -6.90 -29.57
N LEU A 128 5.14 -6.76 -28.51
CA LEU A 128 4.81 -7.83 -27.55
C LEU A 128 3.56 -8.63 -27.94
N ARG A 129 2.91 -8.28 -29.07
CA ARG A 129 1.71 -8.98 -29.56
C ARG A 129 1.95 -10.49 -29.64
N GLY A 130 0.96 -11.27 -29.19
CA GLY A 130 1.00 -12.74 -29.21
C GLY A 130 1.96 -13.36 -28.19
N GLY A 131 2.73 -12.57 -27.45
CA GLY A 131 3.56 -13.05 -26.33
C GLY A 131 2.73 -13.34 -25.07
N ALA A 132 3.31 -14.11 -24.13
CA ALA A 132 2.74 -14.25 -22.79
C ALA A 132 3.09 -13.01 -21.94
N HIS A 133 2.15 -12.53 -21.12
CA HIS A 133 2.31 -11.32 -20.31
C HIS A 133 1.93 -11.56 -18.85
N ALA A 134 2.69 -10.95 -17.93
CA ALA A 134 2.42 -10.96 -16.50
C ALA A 134 1.88 -9.61 -16.01
N PHE A 135 0.73 -9.64 -15.38
CA PHE A 135 0.15 -8.54 -14.61
C PHE A 135 0.34 -8.78 -13.10
N SER A 136 0.34 -7.71 -12.31
CA SER A 136 0.45 -7.87 -10.86
C SER A 136 -0.89 -8.23 -10.22
N ASP A 137 -1.94 -7.43 -10.42
CA ASP A 137 -3.27 -7.60 -9.83
C ASP A 137 -4.30 -6.90 -10.73
N PRO A 138 -5.54 -7.42 -10.89
CA PRO A 138 -6.57 -6.78 -11.71
C PRO A 138 -6.89 -5.33 -11.31
N ASP A 139 -6.76 -4.99 -10.02
CA ASP A 139 -7.01 -3.66 -9.49
C ASP A 139 -5.72 -2.81 -9.37
N SER A 140 -4.61 -3.26 -9.99
CA SER A 140 -3.37 -2.51 -10.00
C SER A 140 -3.36 -1.44 -11.09
N ASN A 141 -3.06 -0.19 -10.71
CA ASN A 141 -2.84 0.89 -11.68
C ASN A 141 -1.64 0.57 -12.59
N SER A 142 -0.46 0.43 -12.03
CA SER A 142 0.78 0.23 -12.79
C SER A 142 0.96 -1.19 -13.32
N GLY A 143 0.42 -2.18 -12.62
CA GLY A 143 0.55 -3.58 -12.99
C GLY A 143 -0.58 -4.14 -13.85
N TYR A 144 -1.57 -3.31 -14.22
CA TYR A 144 -2.67 -3.70 -15.12
C TYR A 144 -3.26 -2.52 -15.87
N LEU A 145 -3.87 -1.54 -15.18
CA LEU A 145 -4.68 -0.48 -15.80
C LEU A 145 -3.93 0.28 -16.89
N VAL A 146 -2.68 0.66 -16.64
CA VAL A 146 -1.87 1.42 -17.62
C VAL A 146 -1.75 0.66 -18.93
N THR A 147 -1.34 -0.61 -18.88
CA THR A 147 -1.18 -1.42 -20.10
C THR A 147 -2.54 -1.72 -20.77
N ALA A 148 -3.57 -1.98 -19.98
CA ALA A 148 -4.91 -2.20 -20.51
C ALA A 148 -5.47 -0.95 -21.21
N SER A 149 -5.26 0.24 -20.63
CA SER A 149 -5.62 1.54 -21.22
C SER A 149 -4.83 1.79 -22.52
N ASP A 150 -3.51 1.52 -22.54
CA ASP A 150 -2.71 1.68 -23.75
C ASP A 150 -3.19 0.73 -24.87
N LEU A 151 -3.58 -0.49 -24.54
CA LEU A 151 -4.19 -1.43 -25.48
C LEU A 151 -5.56 -0.94 -25.96
N ALA A 152 -6.41 -0.43 -25.06
CA ALA A 152 -7.72 0.12 -25.45
C ALA A 152 -7.58 1.28 -26.45
N ARG A 153 -6.59 2.17 -26.28
CA ARG A 153 -6.25 3.24 -27.23
C ARG A 153 -5.80 2.71 -28.60
N MET A 154 -5.31 1.46 -28.65
CA MET A 154 -4.97 0.77 -29.90
C MET A 154 -6.17 -0.03 -30.48
N GLY A 155 -7.36 0.02 -29.87
CA GLY A 155 -8.52 -0.79 -30.24
C GLY A 155 -8.40 -2.26 -29.83
N GLU A 156 -7.56 -2.57 -28.86
CA GLU A 156 -7.23 -3.92 -28.41
C GLU A 156 -7.62 -4.14 -26.94
N ALA A 157 -7.63 -5.41 -26.53
CA ALA A 157 -7.79 -5.80 -25.13
C ALA A 157 -6.72 -6.84 -24.74
N PRO A 158 -6.34 -6.95 -23.47
CA PRO A 158 -5.26 -7.84 -23.04
C PRO A 158 -5.45 -9.30 -23.44
N ASP A 159 -6.67 -9.83 -23.40
CA ASP A 159 -7.04 -11.20 -23.75
C ASP A 159 -6.97 -11.52 -25.25
N ARG A 160 -7.07 -10.50 -26.11
CA ARG A 160 -6.91 -10.63 -27.56
C ARG A 160 -5.50 -10.30 -28.03
N PHE A 161 -4.83 -9.41 -27.30
CA PHE A 161 -3.49 -8.94 -27.67
C PHE A 161 -2.39 -9.93 -27.27
N PHE A 162 -2.45 -10.46 -26.06
CA PHE A 162 -1.49 -11.45 -25.56
C PHE A 162 -2.02 -12.87 -25.79
N SER A 163 -1.12 -13.81 -26.10
CA SER A 163 -1.49 -15.24 -26.21
C SER A 163 -1.93 -15.82 -24.88
N ARG A 164 -1.39 -15.28 -23.79
CA ARG A 164 -1.74 -15.60 -22.40
C ARG A 164 -1.40 -14.42 -21.49
N ALA A 165 -2.36 -14.00 -20.69
CA ALA A 165 -2.16 -13.04 -19.61
C ALA A 165 -2.35 -13.75 -18.26
N ILE A 166 -1.44 -13.52 -17.31
CA ILE A 166 -1.51 -14.09 -15.96
C ILE A 166 -1.43 -12.99 -14.91
N PHE A 167 -2.15 -13.16 -13.79
CA PHE A 167 -2.01 -12.31 -12.61
C PHE A 167 -1.11 -13.01 -11.59
N THR A 168 -0.08 -12.31 -11.11
CA THR A 168 0.94 -12.86 -10.21
C THR A 168 0.74 -12.45 -8.75
N TYR A 169 -0.21 -11.55 -8.50
CA TYR A 169 -0.56 -11.00 -7.19
C TYR A 169 0.64 -10.44 -6.42
N GLY A 170 1.47 -9.66 -7.13
CA GLY A 170 2.60 -8.94 -6.58
C GLY A 170 3.60 -8.49 -7.65
N HIS A 171 4.11 -7.27 -7.54
CA HIS A 171 5.02 -6.68 -8.53
C HIS A 171 6.35 -7.41 -8.62
N ARG A 172 6.91 -7.86 -7.49
CA ARG A 172 8.13 -8.69 -7.46
C ARG A 172 7.95 -9.99 -8.25
N ASN A 173 6.75 -10.58 -8.19
CA ASN A 173 6.42 -11.81 -8.91
C ASN A 173 6.33 -11.57 -10.42
N VAL A 174 5.88 -10.39 -10.86
CA VAL A 174 5.95 -9.98 -12.28
C VAL A 174 7.39 -9.99 -12.76
N VAL A 175 8.30 -9.34 -12.01
CA VAL A 175 9.73 -9.32 -12.37
C VAL A 175 10.30 -10.73 -12.41
N ARG A 176 9.96 -11.59 -11.44
CA ARG A 176 10.39 -13.00 -11.41
C ARG A 176 9.84 -13.81 -12.60
N ALA A 177 8.58 -13.58 -12.98
CA ALA A 177 7.96 -14.27 -14.10
C ALA A 177 8.68 -13.94 -15.42
N VAL A 178 9.02 -12.68 -15.63
CA VAL A 178 9.77 -12.23 -16.82
C VAL A 178 11.23 -12.73 -16.77
N ALA A 179 11.93 -12.49 -15.65
CA ALA A 179 13.32 -12.89 -15.46
C ALA A 179 13.53 -14.42 -15.54
N GLY A 180 12.50 -15.20 -15.18
CA GLY A 180 12.50 -16.66 -15.24
C GLY A 180 11.99 -17.23 -16.57
N GLY A 181 11.58 -16.40 -17.54
CA GLY A 181 11.07 -16.84 -18.84
C GLY A 181 9.66 -17.46 -18.79
N LEU A 182 8.92 -17.30 -17.68
CA LEU A 182 7.52 -17.76 -17.58
C LEU A 182 6.61 -16.94 -18.49
N THR A 183 6.90 -15.63 -18.61
CA THR A 183 6.25 -14.70 -19.52
C THR A 183 7.32 -13.91 -20.29
N ARG A 184 6.99 -13.50 -21.52
CA ARG A 184 7.85 -12.68 -22.37
C ARG A 184 7.99 -11.26 -21.81
N SER A 185 6.89 -10.75 -21.22
CA SER A 185 6.81 -9.37 -20.74
C SER A 185 5.95 -9.26 -19.48
N GLY A 186 5.97 -8.09 -18.86
CA GLY A 186 5.15 -7.82 -17.70
C GLY A 186 4.96 -6.32 -17.44
N SER A 187 3.88 -5.99 -16.73
CA SER A 187 3.58 -4.64 -16.26
C SER A 187 3.86 -4.56 -14.77
N VAL A 188 4.73 -3.63 -14.36
CA VAL A 188 5.21 -3.54 -12.99
C VAL A 188 5.21 -2.09 -12.48
N ASP A 189 5.05 -1.94 -11.18
CA ASP A 189 5.29 -0.68 -10.48
C ASP A 189 6.77 -0.28 -10.62
N GLY A 190 7.02 0.89 -11.22
CA GLY A 190 8.38 1.36 -11.48
C GLY A 190 9.16 1.60 -10.20
N TYR A 191 8.52 2.07 -9.12
CA TYR A 191 9.18 2.20 -7.83
C TYR A 191 9.60 0.82 -7.29
N VAL A 192 8.73 -0.20 -7.36
CA VAL A 192 9.08 -1.56 -6.93
C VAL A 192 10.23 -2.12 -7.77
N TRP A 193 10.22 -1.92 -9.09
CA TRP A 193 11.32 -2.38 -9.95
C TRP A 193 12.65 -1.71 -9.58
N GLU A 194 12.66 -0.40 -9.32
CA GLU A 194 13.86 0.36 -8.94
C GLU A 194 14.38 -0.06 -7.54
N VAL A 195 13.49 -0.32 -6.58
CA VAL A 195 13.89 -0.86 -5.27
C VAL A 195 14.47 -2.26 -5.43
N LEU A 196 13.84 -3.13 -6.21
CA LEU A 196 14.38 -4.47 -6.52
C LEU A 196 15.74 -4.37 -7.21
N ASN A 197 15.95 -3.40 -8.09
CA ASN A 197 17.24 -3.18 -8.72
C ASN A 197 18.35 -2.81 -7.72
N SER A 198 17.99 -2.20 -6.61
CA SER A 198 18.92 -1.89 -5.52
C SER A 198 19.19 -3.08 -4.59
N VAL A 199 18.16 -3.89 -4.28
CA VAL A 199 18.26 -4.97 -3.29
C VAL A 199 18.50 -6.35 -3.91
N GLU A 200 18.05 -6.59 -5.14
CA GLU A 200 18.19 -7.84 -5.90
C GLU A 200 18.63 -7.58 -7.36
N PRO A 201 19.78 -6.91 -7.58
CA PRO A 201 20.21 -6.52 -8.92
C PRO A 201 20.34 -7.71 -9.89
N GLY A 202 20.67 -8.90 -9.40
CA GLY A 202 20.72 -10.12 -10.20
C GLY A 202 19.36 -10.57 -10.74
N LEU A 203 18.25 -10.17 -10.12
CA LEU A 203 16.91 -10.43 -10.62
C LEU A 203 16.55 -9.43 -11.74
N THR A 204 16.71 -8.15 -11.49
CA THR A 204 16.34 -7.09 -12.44
C THR A 204 17.27 -7.06 -13.67
N ALA A 205 18.53 -7.45 -13.53
CA ALA A 205 19.48 -7.57 -14.65
C ALA A 205 19.03 -8.57 -15.74
N ARG A 206 18.11 -9.48 -15.43
CA ARG A 206 17.50 -10.41 -16.40
C ARG A 206 16.26 -9.84 -17.07
N THR A 207 15.92 -8.59 -16.76
CA THR A 207 14.81 -7.84 -17.35
C THR A 207 15.30 -6.51 -17.87
N ARG A 208 14.56 -5.93 -18.81
CA ARG A 208 14.78 -4.54 -19.24
C ARG A 208 13.47 -3.80 -19.33
N ILE A 209 13.52 -2.49 -19.12
CA ILE A 209 12.37 -1.61 -19.26
C ILE A 209 12.21 -1.27 -20.74
N ILE A 210 11.05 -1.57 -21.31
CA ILE A 210 10.69 -1.22 -22.69
C ILE A 210 10.17 0.22 -22.72
N THR A 211 9.12 0.49 -21.92
CA THR A 211 8.50 1.82 -21.82
C THR A 211 8.20 2.18 -20.36
N ARG A 212 8.06 3.48 -20.13
CA ARG A 212 7.58 4.06 -18.89
C ARG A 212 6.33 4.87 -19.18
N SER A 213 5.32 4.77 -18.34
CA SER A 213 4.15 5.64 -18.43
C SER A 213 4.49 7.10 -18.10
N GLU A 214 3.53 7.99 -18.28
CA GLU A 214 3.53 9.28 -17.60
C GLU A 214 3.64 9.10 -16.08
N LYS A 215 3.95 10.18 -15.36
CA LYS A 215 3.92 10.18 -13.89
C LYS A 215 2.48 10.21 -13.40
N LEU A 216 2.13 9.28 -12.51
CA LEU A 216 0.82 9.09 -11.90
C LEU A 216 0.93 9.21 -10.38
N GLY A 217 -0.17 9.51 -9.70
CA GLY A 217 -0.20 9.60 -8.23
C GLY A 217 0.29 8.32 -7.56
N PHE A 218 1.25 8.47 -6.64
CA PHE A 218 1.83 7.34 -5.91
C PHE A 218 0.75 6.63 -5.08
N PRO A 219 0.82 5.29 -4.86
CA PRO A 219 -0.11 4.53 -4.04
C PRO A 219 -0.41 5.20 -2.69
N PRO A 220 -1.66 5.60 -2.40
CA PRO A 220 -1.97 6.44 -1.24
C PRO A 220 -2.27 5.66 0.03
N PHE A 221 -2.12 6.33 1.17
CA PHE A 221 -2.74 5.95 2.43
C PHE A 221 -4.15 6.50 2.48
N VAL A 222 -5.13 5.66 2.82
CA VAL A 222 -6.55 6.03 2.79
C VAL A 222 -7.31 5.48 4.00
N ALA A 223 -8.46 6.09 4.29
CA ALA A 223 -9.48 5.58 5.21
C ALA A 223 -10.87 5.84 4.65
N ARG A 224 -11.91 5.26 5.25
CA ARG A 224 -13.30 5.57 4.89
C ARG A 224 -13.59 7.06 5.14
N ARG A 225 -14.22 7.70 4.17
CA ARG A 225 -14.59 9.12 4.23
C ARG A 225 -15.48 9.45 5.43
N THR A 226 -16.40 8.55 5.77
CA THR A 226 -17.31 8.72 6.91
C THR A 226 -16.58 8.77 8.25
N ARG A 227 -15.39 8.15 8.33
CA ARG A 227 -14.57 8.07 9.54
C ARG A 227 -13.43 9.09 9.59
N ARG A 228 -13.26 9.93 8.57
CA ARG A 228 -12.11 10.83 8.43
C ARG A 228 -11.85 11.74 9.63
N ASN A 229 -12.92 12.13 10.36
CA ASN A 229 -12.83 13.02 11.52
C ASN A 229 -12.65 12.29 12.86
N GLU A 230 -12.60 10.94 12.86
CA GLU A 230 -12.32 10.17 14.06
C GLU A 230 -10.89 10.41 14.53
N ALA A 231 -10.71 10.54 15.86
CA ALA A 231 -9.39 10.85 16.44
C ALA A 231 -8.31 9.83 16.04
N GLY A 232 -8.65 8.54 15.94
CA GLY A 232 -7.72 7.50 15.51
C GLY A 232 -7.27 7.65 14.07
N ILE A 233 -8.18 8.05 13.16
CA ILE A 233 -7.86 8.28 11.75
C ILE A 233 -6.98 9.53 11.58
N GLN A 234 -7.30 10.61 12.30
CA GLN A 234 -6.49 11.83 12.30
C GLN A 234 -5.09 11.59 12.88
N ALA A 235 -5.00 10.81 13.96
CA ALA A 235 -3.71 10.41 14.53
C ALA A 235 -2.88 9.58 13.55
N CYS A 236 -3.50 8.65 12.81
CA CYS A 236 -2.84 7.86 11.77
C CYS A 236 -2.30 8.76 10.64
N ALA A 237 -3.11 9.70 10.13
CA ALA A 237 -2.67 10.64 9.11
C ALA A 237 -1.48 11.49 9.58
N ALA A 238 -1.56 12.03 10.81
CA ALA A 238 -0.47 12.81 11.41
C ALA A 238 0.81 11.97 11.62
N ALA A 239 0.66 10.71 12.04
CA ALA A 239 1.77 9.79 12.21
C ALA A 239 2.50 9.50 10.89
N LEU A 240 1.74 9.18 9.82
CA LEU A 240 2.29 8.92 8.50
C LEU A 240 3.01 10.15 7.94
N GLN A 241 2.37 11.32 7.99
CA GLN A 241 2.93 12.59 7.49
C GLN A 241 4.10 13.11 8.37
N GLY A 242 4.29 12.54 9.54
CA GLY A 242 5.38 12.87 10.46
C GLY A 242 6.55 11.88 10.45
N PHE A 243 6.59 10.91 9.55
CA PHE A 243 7.65 9.90 9.53
C PHE A 243 9.05 10.49 9.35
N ASP A 244 9.18 11.56 8.60
CA ASP A 244 10.44 12.29 8.40
C ASP A 244 10.97 12.98 9.66
N ARG A 245 10.14 13.18 10.70
CA ARG A 245 10.43 13.91 11.94
C ARG A 245 10.77 13.03 13.12
N THR A 246 10.68 11.71 12.98
CA THR A 246 10.96 10.76 14.07
C THR A 246 11.96 9.70 13.63
N ASP A 247 12.80 9.22 14.55
CA ASP A 247 13.81 8.18 14.25
C ASP A 247 13.17 6.89 13.72
N GLN A 248 12.03 6.48 14.31
CA GLN A 248 11.30 5.30 13.87
C GLN A 248 10.68 5.49 12.48
N GLY A 249 10.09 6.66 12.22
CA GLY A 249 9.54 7.00 10.91
C GLY A 249 10.63 7.06 9.84
N GLN A 250 11.77 7.70 10.13
CA GLN A 250 12.92 7.73 9.23
C GLN A 250 13.47 6.31 8.95
N ALA A 251 13.43 5.41 9.94
CA ALA A 251 13.81 4.01 9.72
C ALA A 251 12.87 3.31 8.73
N VAL A 252 11.55 3.54 8.83
CA VAL A 252 10.56 3.05 7.85
C VAL A 252 10.85 3.63 6.47
N LEU A 253 11.04 4.95 6.35
CA LEU A 253 11.30 5.61 5.07
C LEU A 253 12.56 5.06 4.40
N ARG A 254 13.65 4.84 5.15
CA ARG A 254 14.88 4.23 4.62
C ARG A 254 14.65 2.81 4.10
N LEU A 255 13.93 1.97 4.85
CA LEU A 255 13.61 0.59 4.44
C LEU A 255 12.74 0.56 3.17
N LEU A 256 11.87 1.55 3.02
CA LEU A 256 10.97 1.70 1.88
C LEU A 256 11.58 2.53 0.74
N TYR A 257 12.79 3.06 0.87
CA TYR A 257 13.41 3.96 -0.14
C TYR A 257 12.51 5.16 -0.47
N LEU A 258 11.80 5.69 0.52
CA LEU A 258 10.91 6.85 0.39
C LEU A 258 11.54 8.09 1.04
N ASP A 259 11.19 9.27 0.54
CA ASP A 259 11.68 10.55 1.06
C ASP A 259 10.81 11.09 2.19
N GLY A 260 9.53 10.70 2.24
CA GLY A 260 8.55 11.16 3.21
C GLY A 260 7.12 10.81 2.81
N VAL A 261 6.17 11.46 3.49
CA VAL A 261 4.74 11.37 3.19
C VAL A 261 4.15 12.78 3.20
N THR A 262 3.48 13.17 2.12
CA THR A 262 2.72 14.43 2.03
C THR A 262 1.23 14.18 2.24
N ALA A 263 0.45 15.20 2.60
CA ALA A 263 -1.01 15.09 2.70
C ALA A 263 -1.64 14.61 1.38
N GLY A 264 -1.08 15.05 0.26
CA GLY A 264 -1.58 14.76 -1.07
C GLY A 264 -2.85 15.53 -1.41
N GLU A 265 -3.15 15.58 -2.70
CA GLU A 265 -4.39 16.17 -3.23
C GLU A 265 -5.08 15.17 -4.16
N PRO A 266 -6.42 15.14 -4.21
CA PRO A 266 -7.17 14.25 -5.11
C PRO A 266 -6.79 14.38 -6.59
N LEU A 267 -6.37 15.56 -7.04
CA LEU A 267 -5.93 15.84 -8.42
C LEU A 267 -4.70 15.00 -8.85
N LEU A 268 -3.88 14.53 -7.91
CA LEU A 268 -2.75 13.62 -8.19
C LEU A 268 -3.19 12.35 -8.91
N PHE A 269 -4.46 11.96 -8.79
CA PHE A 269 -5.01 10.72 -9.31
C PHE A 269 -5.87 10.90 -10.57
N ASP A 270 -5.95 12.12 -11.13
CA ASP A 270 -6.77 12.38 -12.32
C ASP A 270 -6.21 11.69 -13.57
N GLY A 271 -4.88 11.51 -13.65
CA GLY A 271 -4.28 10.70 -14.71
C GLY A 271 -4.74 9.23 -14.66
N ILE A 272 -4.94 8.68 -13.46
CA ILE A 272 -5.49 7.32 -13.27
C ILE A 272 -6.97 7.29 -13.68
N ALA A 273 -7.76 8.30 -13.31
CA ALA A 273 -9.16 8.42 -13.72
C ALA A 273 -9.31 8.49 -15.26
N ALA A 274 -8.43 9.23 -15.93
CA ALA A 274 -8.40 9.30 -17.39
C ALA A 274 -8.14 7.94 -18.03
N ARG A 275 -7.18 7.15 -17.48
CA ARG A 275 -6.91 5.79 -17.96
C ARG A 275 -8.05 4.81 -17.71
N MET A 276 -8.79 4.97 -16.61
CA MET A 276 -10.01 4.19 -16.37
C MET A 276 -11.08 4.47 -17.42
N ALA A 277 -11.22 5.73 -17.85
CA ALA A 277 -12.18 6.11 -18.89
C ALA A 277 -11.88 5.44 -20.24
N ASP A 278 -10.62 5.16 -20.56
CA ASP A 278 -10.26 4.42 -21.79
C ASP A 278 -10.84 3.00 -21.82
N LEU A 279 -11.07 2.37 -20.66
CA LEU A 279 -11.64 1.02 -20.57
C LEU A 279 -13.18 1.01 -20.61
N GLY A 280 -13.84 2.13 -20.28
CA GLY A 280 -15.30 2.26 -20.25
C GLY A 280 -15.92 2.71 -21.56
N GLY A 281 -15.13 3.00 -22.59
CA GLY A 281 -15.55 3.54 -23.88
C GLY A 281 -15.66 2.50 -25.01
N GLY A 282 -15.65 1.19 -24.68
CA GLY A 282 -15.74 0.09 -25.63
C GLY A 282 -17.12 -0.58 -25.67
#